data_7a46bd00ff6d183fe38ac447a6d8f605
#
_entry.id   7a46bd00ff6d183fe38ac447a6d8f605
#
_cell.length_a   1.000
_cell.length_b   1.000
_cell.length_c   1.000
_cell.angle_alpha   90.00
_cell.angle_beta   90.00
_cell.angle_gamma   90.00
#
_symmetry.space_group_name_H-M   'P 1'
#
loop_
_entity.id
_entity.type
_entity.pdbx_description
1 polymer ?
#
loop_
_entity_poly.entity_id
_entity_poly.type
_entity_poly.pdbx_seq_one_letter_code
_entity_poly.pdbx_strand_id
1 'polypeptide(L)'
;MKKRKARIIKDPKKRGEWVESVFVARASERGLPVSKPWGDSESYDFVVGRPGRFAGVQVKSTTIKSGGGYMCVIRKQGKAYRRGSFDFVAAYVVPEDAWYIIPVSEIRGRECVTLCSKSEHNKNEKYREAWHLLREAAELGEDKESGEQPAAVTEAGRFPTTAVGRMEAAANFVRRQMEGRNIDRSEETRKRSDDI
;
A
#
# COMPACT_ATOMS: atom_id res chain seq x y z
N MET A 1 -28.36 6.14 22.43
CA MET A 1 -27.87 4.86 21.89
C MET A 1 -26.56 4.50 22.62
N LYS A 2 -26.51 3.39 23.35
CA LYS A 2 -25.25 2.90 23.97
C LYS A 2 -24.32 2.43 22.85
N LYS A 3 -23.14 3.06 22.68
CA LYS A 3 -22.08 2.60 21.78
C LYS A 3 -21.75 1.15 22.15
N ARG A 4 -21.99 0.19 21.27
CA ARG A 4 -21.54 -1.20 21.46
C ARG A 4 -20.02 -1.14 21.53
N LYS A 5 -19.44 -1.53 22.69
CA LYS A 5 -17.99 -1.73 22.81
C LYS A 5 -17.57 -2.75 21.74
N ALA A 6 -16.78 -2.30 20.77
CA ALA A 6 -16.24 -3.19 19.76
C ALA A 6 -15.47 -4.32 20.44
N ARG A 7 -15.75 -5.56 20.07
CA ARG A 7 -15.04 -6.74 20.60
C ARG A 7 -13.62 -6.71 20.06
N ILE A 8 -12.65 -6.38 20.93
CA ILE A 8 -11.24 -6.28 20.52
C ILE A 8 -10.74 -7.66 20.13
N ILE A 9 -10.27 -7.79 18.88
CA ILE A 9 -9.61 -9.01 18.38
C ILE A 9 -8.26 -9.13 19.10
N LYS A 10 -8.09 -10.18 19.92
CA LYS A 10 -6.89 -10.39 20.74
C LYS A 10 -5.69 -10.83 19.91
N ASP A 11 -5.91 -11.71 18.92
CA ASP A 11 -4.88 -12.21 18.03
C ASP A 11 -4.33 -11.05 17.17
N PRO A 12 -3.00 -10.74 17.24
CA PRO A 12 -2.42 -9.62 16.51
C PRO A 12 -2.51 -9.77 14.99
N LYS A 13 -2.36 -10.99 14.46
CA LYS A 13 -2.41 -11.24 13.01
C LYS A 13 -3.83 -11.03 12.48
N LYS A 14 -4.82 -11.67 13.10
CA LYS A 14 -6.24 -11.48 12.74
C LYS A 14 -6.70 -10.03 12.91
N ARG A 15 -6.18 -9.34 13.93
CA ARG A 15 -6.46 -7.91 14.11
C ARG A 15 -5.86 -7.08 12.99
N GLY A 16 -4.64 -7.40 12.54
CA GLY A 16 -4.01 -6.75 11.39
C GLY A 16 -4.86 -6.88 10.14
N GLU A 17 -5.23 -8.10 9.76
CA GLU A 17 -6.07 -8.40 8.60
C GLU A 17 -7.44 -7.66 8.66
N TRP A 18 -8.06 -7.64 9.83
CA TRP A 18 -9.30 -6.91 10.04
C TRP A 18 -9.10 -5.40 9.87
N VAL A 19 -8.04 -4.82 10.46
CA VAL A 19 -7.76 -3.38 10.37
C VAL A 19 -7.46 -2.97 8.94
N GLU A 20 -6.74 -3.79 8.17
CA GLU A 20 -6.54 -3.58 6.73
C GLU A 20 -7.88 -3.50 5.98
N SER A 21 -8.82 -4.40 6.27
CA SER A 21 -10.16 -4.37 5.68
C SER A 21 -10.94 -3.11 6.07
N VAL A 22 -10.81 -2.67 7.33
CA VAL A 22 -11.41 -1.41 7.81
C VAL A 22 -10.78 -0.20 7.10
N PHE A 23 -9.48 -0.21 6.86
CA PHE A 23 -8.80 0.85 6.11
C PHE A 23 -9.38 1.00 4.71
N VAL A 24 -9.52 -0.11 3.97
CA VAL A 24 -10.10 -0.09 2.62
C VAL A 24 -11.51 0.49 2.65
N ALA A 25 -12.37 0.04 3.59
CA ALA A 25 -13.73 0.56 3.72
C ALA A 25 -13.74 2.07 3.99
N ARG A 26 -12.93 2.55 4.95
CA ARG A 26 -12.86 3.96 5.32
C ARG A 26 -12.28 4.85 4.22
N ALA A 27 -11.29 4.37 3.50
CA ALA A 27 -10.72 5.07 2.35
C ALA A 27 -11.75 5.16 1.21
N SER A 28 -12.45 4.05 0.90
CA SER A 28 -13.50 4.00 -0.13
C SER A 28 -14.68 4.91 0.16
N GLU A 29 -15.16 4.98 1.42
CA GLU A 29 -16.19 5.93 1.87
C GLU A 29 -15.82 7.38 1.57
N ARG A 30 -14.52 7.68 1.52
CA ARG A 30 -13.97 9.01 1.23
C ARG A 30 -13.62 9.22 -0.24
N GLY A 31 -13.97 8.26 -1.10
CA GLY A 31 -13.69 8.33 -2.54
C GLY A 31 -12.21 8.18 -2.90
N LEU A 32 -11.40 7.61 -2.00
CA LEU A 32 -9.99 7.33 -2.27
C LEU A 32 -9.87 5.97 -2.98
N PRO A 33 -9.29 5.90 -4.20
CA PRO A 33 -9.01 4.65 -4.86
C PRO A 33 -7.92 3.88 -4.10
N VAL A 34 -8.18 2.63 -3.76
CA VAL A 34 -7.25 1.76 -3.02
C VAL A 34 -6.92 0.53 -3.84
N SER A 35 -5.64 0.20 -3.94
CA SER A 35 -5.13 -1.03 -4.53
C SER A 35 -4.26 -1.76 -3.51
N LYS A 36 -4.33 -3.10 -3.52
CA LYS A 36 -3.47 -3.95 -2.69
C LYS A 36 -2.41 -4.61 -3.56
N PRO A 37 -1.11 -4.58 -3.18
CA PRO A 37 -0.08 -5.33 -3.88
C PRO A 37 -0.35 -6.83 -3.77
N TRP A 38 0.09 -7.58 -4.77
CA TRP A 38 -0.02 -9.02 -4.74
C TRP A 38 1.10 -9.61 -3.88
N GLY A 39 0.74 -10.44 -2.90
CA GLY A 39 1.69 -11.10 -1.97
C GLY A 39 2.13 -10.19 -0.82
N ASP A 40 3.14 -10.65 -0.06
CA ASP A 40 3.61 -10.04 1.20
C ASP A 40 5.03 -9.45 1.08
N SER A 41 5.54 -9.29 -0.15
CA SER A 41 6.93 -8.88 -0.41
C SER A 41 7.14 -7.39 -0.17
N GLU A 42 6.09 -6.58 -0.39
CA GLU A 42 6.18 -5.14 -0.30
C GLU A 42 6.25 -4.61 1.14
N SER A 43 6.76 -3.38 1.27
CA SER A 43 6.89 -2.71 2.57
C SER A 43 5.64 -1.93 2.95
N TYR A 44 4.66 -1.84 2.06
CA TYR A 44 3.37 -1.18 2.24
C TYR A 44 2.24 -2.18 2.06
N ASP A 45 1.12 -1.91 2.69
CA ASP A 45 -0.07 -2.77 2.64
C ASP A 45 -1.01 -2.36 1.51
N PHE A 46 -1.03 -1.07 1.17
CA PHE A 46 -1.90 -0.50 0.14
C PHE A 46 -1.22 0.61 -0.64
N VAL A 47 -1.74 0.83 -1.84
CA VAL A 47 -1.49 2.01 -2.65
C VAL A 47 -2.79 2.78 -2.77
N VAL A 48 -2.74 4.09 -2.49
CA VAL A 48 -3.87 5.00 -2.66
C VAL A 48 -3.55 5.95 -3.79
N GLY A 49 -4.48 6.08 -4.74
CA GLY A 49 -4.30 7.00 -5.86
C GLY A 49 -4.66 6.40 -7.22
N ARG A 50 -4.26 7.11 -8.28
CA ARG A 50 -4.54 6.78 -9.70
C ARG A 50 -3.23 6.60 -10.46
N PRO A 51 -3.24 6.02 -11.68
CA PRO A 51 -2.06 5.93 -12.51
C PRO A 51 -1.32 7.26 -12.64
N GLY A 52 -0.02 7.23 -12.36
CA GLY A 52 0.83 8.42 -12.30
C GLY A 52 0.92 9.09 -10.92
N ARG A 53 0.05 8.73 -9.95
CA ARG A 53 -0.07 9.40 -8.64
C ARG A 53 -0.45 8.43 -7.55
N PHE A 54 0.52 7.72 -7.06
CA PHE A 54 0.32 6.72 -6.03
C PHE A 54 1.03 7.11 -4.75
N ALA A 55 0.37 6.93 -3.61
CA ALA A 55 0.96 6.98 -2.30
C ALA A 55 0.94 5.60 -1.65
N GLY A 56 2.10 5.09 -1.27
CA GLY A 56 2.23 3.84 -0.52
C GLY A 56 1.81 4.03 0.94
N VAL A 57 0.95 3.17 1.44
CA VAL A 57 0.40 3.24 2.80
C VAL A 57 0.68 1.96 3.57
N GLN A 58 1.35 2.10 4.73
CA GLN A 58 1.51 1.03 5.70
C GLN A 58 0.45 1.14 6.79
N VAL A 59 -0.37 0.12 6.96
CA VAL A 59 -1.42 0.08 7.99
C VAL A 59 -0.87 -0.49 9.29
N LYS A 60 -1.18 0.16 10.39
CA LYS A 60 -0.83 -0.28 11.75
C LYS A 60 -2.03 -0.14 12.68
N SER A 61 -2.06 -0.96 13.73
CA SER A 61 -3.10 -0.84 14.76
C SER A 61 -2.53 -0.93 16.16
N THR A 62 -3.20 -0.29 17.10
CA THR A 62 -2.85 -0.38 18.51
C THR A 62 -4.06 -0.49 19.42
N THR A 63 -3.86 -1.23 20.51
CA THR A 63 -4.75 -1.28 21.68
C THR A 63 -3.97 -0.94 22.95
N ILE A 64 -2.67 -0.62 22.83
CA ILE A 64 -1.73 -0.51 23.95
C ILE A 64 -1.80 0.91 24.50
N LYS A 65 -2.35 1.06 25.70
CA LYS A 65 -2.32 2.32 26.47
C LYS A 65 -0.92 2.60 27.00
N SER A 66 -0.48 3.85 26.87
CA SER A 66 0.80 4.32 27.40
C SER A 66 0.77 5.85 27.60
N GLY A 67 1.16 6.33 28.75
CA GLY A 67 1.35 7.77 29.02
C GLY A 67 0.13 8.68 28.72
N GLY A 68 -1.09 8.19 29.00
CA GLY A 68 -2.34 8.94 28.74
C GLY A 68 -2.87 8.86 27.31
N GLY A 69 -2.17 8.15 26.41
CA GLY A 69 -2.58 7.88 25.02
C GLY A 69 -2.44 6.41 24.66
N TYR A 70 -2.21 6.16 23.37
CA TYR A 70 -1.97 4.83 22.81
C TYR A 70 -0.62 4.79 22.11
N MET A 71 0.19 3.78 22.39
CA MET A 71 1.48 3.56 21.73
C MET A 71 1.27 2.67 20.51
N CYS A 72 1.59 3.17 19.34
CA CYS A 72 1.57 2.41 18.08
C CYS A 72 3.00 2.12 17.63
N VAL A 73 3.33 0.84 17.46
CA VAL A 73 4.63 0.37 16.96
C VAL A 73 4.64 0.49 15.43
N ILE A 74 5.66 1.18 14.89
CA ILE A 74 5.80 1.49 13.47
C ILE A 74 7.04 0.85 12.84
N ARG A 75 7.50 -0.27 13.36
CA ARG A 75 8.61 -1.06 12.83
C ARG A 75 8.14 -2.42 12.29
N LYS A 76 8.92 -3.02 11.41
CA LYS A 76 8.72 -4.39 10.90
C LYS A 76 9.79 -5.30 11.49
N GLN A 77 9.37 -6.37 12.20
CA GLN A 77 10.30 -7.37 12.77
C GLN A 77 11.47 -6.76 13.58
N GLY A 78 11.19 -5.74 14.40
CA GLY A 78 12.22 -5.10 15.23
C GLY A 78 13.14 -4.13 14.49
N LYS A 79 12.95 -3.88 13.20
CA LYS A 79 13.76 -2.97 12.40
C LYS A 79 12.93 -1.79 11.89
N ALA A 80 13.54 -0.60 11.86
CA ALA A 80 12.96 0.56 11.21
C ALA A 80 12.80 0.31 9.71
N TYR A 81 11.77 0.89 9.10
CA TYR A 81 11.58 0.82 7.65
C TYR A 81 12.68 1.59 6.92
N ARG A 82 13.07 1.08 5.75
CA ARG A 82 14.02 1.76 4.86
C ARG A 82 13.39 3.06 4.33
N ARG A 83 14.24 4.03 4.00
CA ARG A 83 13.79 5.27 3.36
C ARG A 83 13.09 4.94 2.03
N GLY A 84 11.93 5.56 1.78
CA GLY A 84 11.16 5.33 0.55
C GLY A 84 10.38 4.01 0.50
N SER A 85 10.25 3.29 1.63
CA SER A 85 9.44 2.06 1.68
C SER A 85 7.95 2.31 1.48
N PHE A 86 7.46 3.47 1.90
CA PHE A 86 6.08 3.96 1.76
C PHE A 86 6.04 5.46 2.11
N ASP A 87 4.89 6.09 1.86
CA ASP A 87 4.70 7.53 2.05
C ASP A 87 3.97 7.86 3.35
N PHE A 88 3.05 7.01 3.78
CA PHE A 88 2.22 7.22 4.96
C PHE A 88 2.12 5.98 5.85
N VAL A 89 2.01 6.22 7.14
CA VAL A 89 1.49 5.24 8.10
C VAL A 89 0.03 5.60 8.41
N ALA A 90 -0.88 4.67 8.15
CA ALA A 90 -2.26 4.73 8.61
C ALA A 90 -2.38 3.94 9.91
N ALA A 91 -2.34 4.63 11.05
CA ALA A 91 -2.37 4.03 12.38
C ALA A 91 -3.78 4.07 12.97
N TYR A 92 -4.35 2.91 13.28
CA TYR A 92 -5.69 2.76 13.86
C TYR A 92 -5.64 2.51 15.35
N VAL A 93 -6.24 3.41 16.12
CA VAL A 93 -6.45 3.24 17.56
C VAL A 93 -7.78 2.53 17.78
N VAL A 94 -7.74 1.21 17.91
CA VAL A 94 -8.93 0.35 17.97
C VAL A 94 -9.94 0.77 19.05
N PRO A 95 -9.54 1.07 20.31
CA PRO A 95 -10.51 1.43 21.35
C PRO A 95 -11.21 2.78 21.15
N GLU A 96 -10.61 3.68 20.37
CA GLU A 96 -11.13 5.03 20.12
C GLU A 96 -11.83 5.14 18.74
N ASP A 97 -11.76 4.07 17.91
CA ASP A 97 -12.24 4.09 16.52
C ASP A 97 -11.69 5.31 15.78
N ALA A 98 -10.37 5.54 15.88
CA ALA A 98 -9.71 6.73 15.34
C ALA A 98 -8.51 6.36 14.49
N TRP A 99 -8.43 6.98 13.31
CA TRP A 99 -7.33 6.86 12.38
C TRP A 99 -6.36 8.05 12.49
N TYR A 100 -5.09 7.76 12.31
CA TYR A 100 -4.03 8.75 12.19
C TYR A 100 -3.30 8.52 10.88
N ILE A 101 -3.37 9.48 9.97
CA ILE A 101 -2.70 9.43 8.67
C ILE A 101 -1.41 10.25 8.78
N ILE A 102 -0.29 9.58 8.99
CA ILE A 102 0.98 10.23 9.35
C ILE A 102 1.95 10.11 8.18
N PRO A 103 2.45 11.24 7.62
CA PRO A 103 3.53 11.19 6.63
C PRO A 103 4.78 10.53 7.22
N VAL A 104 5.43 9.65 6.47
CA VAL A 104 6.62 8.93 6.95
C VAL A 104 7.78 9.87 7.31
N SER A 105 7.82 11.06 6.70
CA SER A 105 8.79 12.12 7.02
C SER A 105 8.77 12.54 8.49
N GLU A 106 7.60 12.53 9.13
CA GLU A 106 7.37 12.97 10.50
C GLU A 106 7.76 11.92 11.56
N ILE A 107 7.91 10.69 11.14
CA ILE A 107 8.18 9.55 12.02
C ILE A 107 9.48 8.82 11.71
N ARG A 108 10.33 9.43 10.87
CA ARG A 108 11.65 8.85 10.52
C ARG A 108 12.49 8.56 11.77
N GLY A 109 13.09 7.37 11.79
CA GLY A 109 13.93 6.93 12.89
C GLY A 109 13.19 6.60 14.18
N ARG A 110 11.85 6.70 14.22
CA ARG A 110 11.07 6.32 15.38
C ARG A 110 10.63 4.86 15.26
N GLU A 111 10.59 4.17 16.38
CA GLU A 111 10.07 2.80 16.47
C GLU A 111 8.59 2.78 16.87
N CYS A 112 8.11 3.83 17.50
CA CYS A 112 6.73 3.97 17.92
C CYS A 112 6.28 5.44 17.94
N VAL A 113 4.98 5.64 17.92
CA VAL A 113 4.32 6.95 18.05
C VAL A 113 3.23 6.87 19.12
N THR A 114 3.01 7.97 19.85
CA THR A 114 1.90 8.10 20.79
C THR A 114 0.73 8.81 20.11
N LEU A 115 -0.46 8.23 20.22
CA LEU A 115 -1.70 8.65 19.57
C LEU A 115 -2.81 8.82 20.60
N CYS A 116 -3.88 9.55 20.26
CA CYS A 116 -5.06 9.80 21.12
C CYS A 116 -4.67 10.25 22.53
N SER A 117 -3.64 11.03 22.65
CA SER A 117 -3.29 11.59 23.93
C SER A 117 -4.24 12.73 24.24
N LYS A 118 -4.75 12.77 25.48
CA LYS A 118 -5.50 13.92 25.98
C LYS A 118 -4.62 15.13 26.25
N SER A 119 -3.31 15.00 26.06
CA SER A 119 -2.34 16.07 26.20
C SER A 119 -2.47 17.05 25.04
N GLU A 120 -2.64 18.33 25.33
CA GLU A 120 -2.63 19.43 24.36
C GLU A 120 -1.33 19.50 23.56
N HIS A 121 -0.26 18.86 24.05
CA HIS A 121 1.06 18.80 23.42
C HIS A 121 1.26 17.57 22.53
N ASN A 122 0.19 16.84 22.17
CA ASN A 122 0.32 15.69 21.28
C ASN A 122 0.61 16.13 19.85
N LYS A 123 1.89 16.02 19.45
CA LYS A 123 2.37 16.39 18.11
C LYS A 123 1.66 15.65 16.96
N ASN A 124 1.06 14.49 17.25
CA ASN A 124 0.41 13.66 16.24
C ASN A 124 -1.09 13.92 16.12
N GLU A 125 -1.70 14.77 16.98
CA GLU A 125 -3.14 15.03 16.94
C GLU A 125 -3.59 15.68 15.62
N LYS A 126 -2.74 16.49 15.00
CA LYS A 126 -2.96 17.08 13.66
C LYS A 126 -3.16 16.02 12.55
N TYR A 127 -2.76 14.78 12.78
CA TYR A 127 -2.91 13.67 11.83
C TYR A 127 -4.15 12.81 12.09
N ARG A 128 -4.92 13.13 13.14
CA ARG A 128 -6.16 12.44 13.43
C ARG A 128 -7.18 12.70 12.35
N GLU A 129 -7.72 11.60 11.78
CA GLU A 129 -8.67 11.63 10.66
C GLU A 129 -8.21 12.49 9.46
N ALA A 130 -6.89 12.65 9.29
CA ALA A 130 -6.29 13.51 8.27
C ALA A 130 -6.24 12.82 6.89
N TRP A 131 -7.34 12.23 6.46
CA TRP A 131 -7.50 11.55 5.17
C TRP A 131 -7.25 12.45 3.96
N HIS A 132 -7.39 13.78 4.13
CA HIS A 132 -7.06 14.78 3.11
C HIS A 132 -5.60 14.67 2.66
N LEU A 133 -4.67 14.27 3.55
CA LEU A 133 -3.26 14.10 3.19
C LEU A 133 -3.05 13.00 2.14
N LEU A 134 -3.83 11.92 2.18
CA LEU A 134 -3.78 10.89 1.14
C LEU A 134 -4.37 11.40 -0.17
N ARG A 135 -5.42 12.22 -0.11
CA ARG A 135 -6.03 12.85 -1.29
C ARG A 135 -5.05 13.80 -1.97
N GLU A 136 -4.44 14.69 -1.19
CA GLU A 136 -3.44 15.63 -1.66
C GLU A 136 -2.23 14.92 -2.29
N ALA A 137 -1.71 13.87 -1.65
CA ALA A 137 -0.61 13.09 -2.20
C ALA A 137 -0.97 12.40 -3.52
N ALA A 138 -2.22 11.96 -3.66
CA ALA A 138 -2.73 11.36 -4.90
C ALA A 138 -3.03 12.39 -6.01
N GLU A 139 -3.24 13.67 -5.67
CA GLU A 139 -3.57 14.76 -6.57
C GLU A 139 -2.36 15.61 -6.98
N LEU A 140 -1.38 15.80 -6.10
CA LEU A 140 -0.19 16.65 -6.29
C LEU A 140 0.78 16.21 -7.39
N GLY A 141 0.51 15.10 -8.09
CA GLY A 141 1.30 14.66 -9.25
C GLY A 141 1.05 15.45 -10.55
N GLU A 142 0.02 16.33 -10.65
CA GLU A 142 -0.33 17.05 -11.91
C GLU A 142 0.61 18.22 -12.26
N ASP A 143 1.23 18.83 -11.26
CA ASP A 143 2.00 20.06 -11.46
C ASP A 143 3.45 19.83 -11.89
N LYS A 144 3.85 18.57 -12.18
CA LYS A 144 5.23 18.25 -12.64
C LYS A 144 5.33 17.61 -14.04
N GLU A 145 4.33 17.74 -14.87
CA GLU A 145 4.52 17.55 -16.29
C GLU A 145 5.14 18.82 -16.91
N SER A 146 6.42 19.08 -16.56
CA SER A 146 7.29 19.86 -17.43
C SER A 146 7.57 19.02 -18.67
N GLY A 147 6.80 19.25 -19.73
CA GLY A 147 7.27 19.29 -21.10
C GLY A 147 7.93 18.06 -21.75
N GLU A 148 7.83 16.87 -21.18
CA GLU A 148 8.28 15.66 -21.87
C GLU A 148 7.05 14.93 -22.42
N GLN A 149 6.75 15.19 -23.70
CA GLN A 149 5.78 14.38 -24.44
C GLN A 149 6.21 12.91 -24.32
N PRO A 150 5.29 12.00 -23.92
CA PRO A 150 5.61 10.59 -23.96
C PRO A 150 6.03 10.26 -25.40
N ALA A 151 7.20 9.64 -25.55
CA ALA A 151 7.71 9.19 -26.83
C ALA A 151 6.57 8.47 -27.56
N ALA A 152 6.33 8.85 -28.81
CA ALA A 152 5.26 8.34 -29.63
C ALA A 152 5.20 6.80 -29.50
N VAL A 153 4.13 6.29 -28.89
CA VAL A 153 3.86 4.85 -28.82
C VAL A 153 3.70 4.38 -30.26
N THR A 154 4.70 3.67 -30.77
CA THR A 154 4.64 3.07 -32.09
C THR A 154 3.37 2.21 -32.19
N GLU A 155 2.72 2.16 -33.35
CA GLU A 155 1.44 1.47 -33.58
C GLU A 155 1.40 0.00 -33.12
N ALA A 156 2.56 -0.63 -32.93
CA ALA A 156 2.70 -1.99 -32.38
C ALA A 156 2.25 -2.16 -30.92
N GLY A 157 2.01 -1.09 -30.17
CA GLY A 157 1.65 -1.12 -28.73
C GLY A 157 0.18 -0.82 -28.43
N ARG A 158 -0.69 -0.65 -29.43
CA ARG A 158 -2.13 -0.43 -29.19
C ARG A 158 -2.83 -1.74 -28.83
N PHE A 159 -3.25 -1.87 -27.59
CA PHE A 159 -4.15 -2.94 -27.19
C PHE A 159 -5.54 -2.72 -27.77
N PRO A 160 -6.22 -3.78 -28.27
CA PRO A 160 -7.58 -3.70 -28.80
C PRO A 160 -8.55 -3.16 -27.74
N THR A 161 -9.41 -2.24 -28.13
CA THR A 161 -10.37 -1.57 -27.22
C THR A 161 -11.58 -2.45 -26.86
N THR A 162 -11.84 -3.52 -27.60
CA THR A 162 -12.94 -4.46 -27.32
C THR A 162 -12.54 -5.53 -26.30
N ALA A 163 -13.50 -6.00 -25.50
CA ALA A 163 -13.25 -7.05 -24.51
C ALA A 163 -12.69 -8.33 -25.14
N VAL A 164 -13.20 -8.73 -26.31
CA VAL A 164 -12.73 -9.89 -27.09
C VAL A 164 -11.28 -9.70 -27.55
N GLY A 165 -10.94 -8.56 -28.12
CA GLY A 165 -9.57 -8.27 -28.56
C GLY A 165 -8.55 -8.22 -27.42
N ARG A 166 -8.97 -7.81 -26.21
CA ARG A 166 -8.10 -7.86 -25.00
C ARG A 166 -7.84 -9.28 -24.55
N MET A 167 -8.82 -10.16 -24.62
CA MET A 167 -8.65 -11.58 -24.29
C MET A 167 -7.74 -12.29 -25.28
N GLU A 168 -7.85 -12.02 -26.58
CA GLU A 168 -6.96 -12.56 -27.61
C GLU A 168 -5.52 -12.06 -27.48
N ALA A 169 -5.35 -10.76 -27.19
CA ALA A 169 -4.01 -10.18 -26.94
C ALA A 169 -3.34 -10.81 -25.71
N ALA A 170 -4.09 -11.02 -24.63
CA ALA A 170 -3.59 -11.69 -23.43
C ALA A 170 -3.24 -13.15 -23.71
N ALA A 171 -4.07 -13.89 -24.45
CA ALA A 171 -3.81 -15.28 -24.82
C ALA A 171 -2.57 -15.40 -25.71
N ASN A 172 -2.37 -14.49 -26.67
CA ASN A 172 -1.21 -14.48 -27.55
C ASN A 172 0.08 -14.09 -26.76
N PHE A 173 -0.01 -13.18 -25.79
CA PHE A 173 1.11 -12.84 -24.90
C PHE A 173 1.54 -14.08 -24.08
N VAL A 174 0.61 -14.78 -23.45
CA VAL A 174 0.89 -15.99 -22.67
C VAL A 174 1.51 -17.08 -23.56
N ARG A 175 0.97 -17.28 -24.78
CA ARG A 175 1.50 -18.25 -25.73
C ARG A 175 2.97 -17.97 -26.07
N ARG A 176 3.33 -16.73 -26.39
CA ARG A 176 4.73 -16.33 -26.68
C ARG A 176 5.65 -16.55 -25.49
N GLN A 177 5.19 -16.32 -24.27
CA GLN A 177 5.99 -16.58 -23.06
C GLN A 177 6.21 -18.07 -22.84
N MET A 178 5.26 -18.93 -23.21
CA MET A 178 5.38 -20.37 -23.10
C MET A 178 6.33 -20.94 -24.18
N GLU A 179 6.26 -20.45 -25.40
CA GLU A 179 7.14 -20.83 -26.51
C GLU A 179 8.59 -20.45 -26.22
N GLY A 180 8.86 -19.25 -25.69
CA GLY A 180 10.20 -18.78 -25.30
C GLY A 180 10.85 -19.66 -24.22
N ARG A 181 10.07 -20.17 -23.26
CA ARG A 181 10.58 -21.08 -22.21
C ARG A 181 10.89 -22.50 -22.72
N ASN A 182 10.21 -22.95 -23.77
CA ASN A 182 10.49 -24.27 -24.36
C ASN A 182 11.80 -24.28 -25.18
N ILE A 183 12.18 -23.17 -25.78
CA ILE A 183 13.44 -23.03 -26.53
C ILE A 183 14.63 -23.09 -25.56
N ASP A 184 14.56 -22.43 -24.43
CA ASP A 184 15.63 -22.42 -23.42
C ASP A 184 15.86 -23.78 -22.78
N ARG A 185 14.78 -24.56 -22.58
CA ARG A 185 14.85 -25.91 -22.02
C ARG A 185 15.43 -26.95 -23.02
N SER A 186 15.27 -26.74 -24.32
CA SER A 186 15.81 -27.61 -25.34
C SER A 186 17.31 -27.37 -25.60
N GLU A 187 17.79 -26.14 -25.38
CA GLU A 187 19.25 -25.84 -25.45
C GLU A 187 20.00 -26.35 -24.22
N GLU A 188 19.39 -26.32 -23.03
CA GLU A 188 19.98 -26.84 -21.80
C GLU A 188 20.12 -28.38 -21.80
N THR A 189 19.18 -29.09 -22.44
CA THR A 189 19.24 -30.54 -22.62
C THR A 189 20.27 -30.96 -23.67
N ARG A 190 20.47 -30.17 -24.72
CA ARG A 190 21.53 -30.45 -25.73
C ARG A 190 22.94 -30.28 -25.17
N LYS A 191 23.19 -29.27 -24.33
CA LYS A 191 24.53 -29.09 -23.71
C LYS A 191 24.92 -30.19 -22.73
N ARG A 192 23.96 -30.92 -22.17
CA ARG A 192 24.23 -32.03 -21.24
C ARG A 192 24.52 -33.37 -21.94
N SER A 193 24.21 -33.51 -23.23
CA SER A 193 24.51 -34.76 -23.99
C SER A 193 25.84 -34.70 -24.70
N ASP A 194 26.49 -33.56 -24.81
CA ASP A 194 27.81 -33.42 -25.48
C ASP A 194 28.99 -33.48 -24.49
N ASP A 195 28.73 -33.64 -23.19
CA ASP A 195 29.75 -33.77 -22.11
C ASP A 195 29.87 -35.18 -21.51
N ILE A 196 29.44 -36.26 -22.26
CA ILE A 196 29.63 -37.66 -21.83
C ILE A 196 30.49 -38.42 -22.84
#